data_a75c4efca0cf2faf21832e12808f9f4b
#
_entry.id   a75c4efca0cf2faf21832e12808f9f4b
#
_cell.length_a   1.000
_cell.length_b   1.000
_cell.length_c   1.000
_cell.angle_alpha   90.00
_cell.angle_beta   90.00
_cell.angle_gamma   90.00
#
_symmetry.space_group_name_H-M   'P 1'
#
loop_
_entity.id
_entity.type
_entity.pdbx_description
1 polymer ?
#
loop_
_entity_poly.entity_id
_entity_poly.type
_entity_poly.pdbx_seq_one_letter_code
_entity_poly.pdbx_strand_id
1 'polypeptide(L)'
;PHRAVVADGWYGDITDFRQGLDDRQERYVVGVYSDTQVFMESPVFVQPDPQEKKRGRKRKYPKLIETNPLPVKVSELGKCVAEGDWEHLEIRRDCLDKPLVIEAVSRRVFPAQGYRKGTAHEEVWLIIERRKKDDGEYELRYFFSNMPQDMPTLEMVRLFHERFWIEQG
;
A
#
# COMPACT_ATOMS: atom_id res chain seq x y z
N PRO A 1 -12.89 2.84 21.80
CA PRO A 1 -11.88 2.16 21.00
C PRO A 1 -12.08 2.51 19.53
N HIS A 2 -11.06 3.08 18.90
CA HIS A 2 -11.08 3.36 17.47
C HIS A 2 -10.92 2.05 16.68
N ARG A 3 -11.46 1.99 15.46
CA ARG A 3 -11.41 0.78 14.61
C ARG A 3 -10.09 0.65 13.86
N ALA A 4 -9.53 1.78 13.43
CA ALA A 4 -8.27 1.87 12.71
C ALA A 4 -7.73 3.31 12.73
N VAL A 5 -6.42 3.44 12.52
CA VAL A 5 -5.76 4.72 12.25
C VAL A 5 -5.86 4.98 10.74
N VAL A 6 -6.30 6.18 10.39
CA VAL A 6 -6.38 6.61 8.98
C VAL A 6 -5.48 7.82 8.80
N ALA A 7 -4.61 7.79 7.80
CA ALA A 7 -3.69 8.87 7.49
C ALA A 7 -3.52 9.07 5.99
N ASP A 8 -3.07 10.27 5.59
CA ASP A 8 -2.80 10.60 4.19
C ASP A 8 -1.46 10.04 3.70
N GLY A 9 -1.15 10.33 2.42
CA GLY A 9 0.08 9.85 1.78
C GLY A 9 1.36 10.34 2.44
N TRP A 10 1.33 11.50 3.11
CA TRP A 10 2.50 12.00 3.83
C TRP A 10 2.92 11.05 4.95
N TYR A 11 1.97 10.64 5.79
CA TYR A 11 2.25 9.72 6.90
C TYR A 11 2.40 8.28 6.42
N GLY A 12 1.56 7.87 5.46
CA GLY A 12 1.56 6.49 4.97
C GLY A 12 2.83 6.08 4.24
N ASP A 13 3.57 7.02 3.65
CA ASP A 13 4.86 6.73 3.01
C ASP A 13 6.04 6.64 4.01
N ILE A 14 5.85 7.11 5.25
CA ILE A 14 6.86 7.02 6.31
C ILE A 14 6.87 5.62 6.91
N THR A 15 7.94 4.87 6.65
CA THR A 15 8.11 3.50 7.14
C THR A 15 8.03 3.42 8.67
N ASP A 16 8.71 4.32 9.37
CA ASP A 16 8.73 4.34 10.84
C ASP A 16 7.35 4.59 11.45
N PHE A 17 6.50 5.36 10.76
CA PHE A 17 5.12 5.57 11.19
C PHE A 17 4.30 4.27 11.12
N ARG A 18 4.35 3.56 9.97
CA ARG A 18 3.65 2.28 9.83
C ARG A 18 4.17 1.23 10.78
N GLN A 19 5.50 1.11 10.92
CA GLN A 19 6.12 0.19 11.87
C GLN A 19 5.69 0.51 13.31
N GLY A 20 5.64 1.78 13.68
CA GLY A 20 5.18 2.20 15.01
C GLY A 20 3.70 1.86 15.28
N LEU A 21 2.86 1.78 14.26
CA LEU A 21 1.48 1.27 14.36
C LEU A 21 1.46 -0.26 14.52
N ASP A 22 2.25 -0.98 13.71
CA ASP A 22 2.37 -2.43 13.79
C ASP A 22 2.91 -2.89 15.16
N ASP A 23 3.93 -2.21 15.69
CA ASP A 23 4.50 -2.49 17.01
C ASP A 23 3.48 -2.31 18.15
N ARG A 24 2.50 -1.42 17.96
CA ARG A 24 1.39 -1.19 18.91
C ARG A 24 0.18 -2.07 18.62
N GLN A 25 0.26 -2.95 17.62
CA GLN A 25 -0.85 -3.77 17.15
C GLN A 25 -2.08 -2.95 16.71
N GLU A 26 -1.84 -1.70 16.25
CA GLU A 26 -2.88 -0.83 15.74
C GLU A 26 -3.18 -1.17 14.27
N ARG A 27 -4.47 -1.21 13.94
CA ARG A 27 -4.91 -1.35 12.56
C ARG A 27 -4.86 -0.01 11.85
N TYR A 28 -4.52 -0.03 10.55
CA TYR A 28 -4.46 1.20 9.77
C TYR A 28 -4.94 1.03 8.34
N VAL A 29 -5.38 2.15 7.76
CA VAL A 29 -5.50 2.38 6.31
C VAL A 29 -4.86 3.72 6.00
N VAL A 30 -3.75 3.73 5.28
CA VAL A 30 -2.96 4.94 5.04
C VAL A 30 -2.69 5.14 3.56
N GLY A 31 -2.82 6.38 3.10
CA GLY A 31 -2.47 6.75 1.73
C GLY A 31 -0.98 6.53 1.46
N VAL A 32 -0.63 6.24 0.21
CA VAL A 32 0.76 6.19 -0.26
C VAL A 32 0.88 6.89 -1.60
N TYR A 33 2.09 7.34 -1.95
CA TYR A 33 2.33 8.03 -3.22
C TYR A 33 2.36 7.06 -4.39
N SER A 34 2.06 7.58 -5.57
CA SER A 34 1.99 6.80 -6.82
C SER A 34 3.31 6.15 -7.24
N ASP A 35 4.43 6.66 -6.77
CA ASP A 35 5.79 6.15 -7.02
C ASP A 35 6.30 5.21 -5.93
N THR A 36 5.48 4.94 -4.88
CA THR A 36 5.76 3.94 -3.86
C THR A 36 5.99 2.58 -4.51
N GLN A 37 7.06 1.90 -4.10
CA GLN A 37 7.45 0.61 -4.67
C GLN A 37 7.03 -0.55 -3.76
N VAL A 38 6.63 -1.65 -4.38
CA VAL A 38 6.22 -2.89 -3.72
C VAL A 38 6.77 -4.12 -4.45
N PHE A 39 6.95 -5.20 -3.71
CA PHE A 39 7.14 -6.53 -4.27
C PHE A 39 5.81 -7.27 -4.28
N MET A 40 5.55 -8.03 -5.35
CA MET A 40 4.36 -8.89 -5.45
C MET A 40 4.55 -10.23 -4.73
N GLU A 41 5.79 -10.59 -4.45
CA GLU A 41 6.19 -11.80 -3.74
C GLU A 41 7.15 -11.44 -2.62
N SER A 42 7.23 -12.29 -1.58
CA SER A 42 8.15 -12.05 -0.46
C SER A 42 9.59 -11.91 -0.92
N PRO A 43 10.26 -10.78 -0.66
CA PRO A 43 11.63 -10.57 -1.07
C PRO A 43 12.60 -11.42 -0.23
N VAL A 44 13.54 -12.07 -0.89
CA VAL A 44 14.60 -12.87 -0.24
C VAL A 44 15.93 -12.14 -0.34
N PHE A 45 16.61 -11.99 0.79
CA PHE A 45 17.90 -11.29 0.88
C PHE A 45 19.01 -12.26 1.32
N VAL A 46 20.17 -12.11 0.69
CA VAL A 46 21.39 -12.82 1.07
C VAL A 46 22.29 -11.88 1.87
N GLN A 47 22.68 -12.33 3.04
CA GLN A 47 23.62 -11.61 3.90
C GLN A 47 25.01 -11.56 3.26
N PRO A 48 25.76 -10.46 3.45
CA PRO A 48 27.15 -10.38 3.03
C PRO A 48 27.98 -11.46 3.74
N ASP A 49 28.77 -12.23 2.97
CA ASP A 49 29.73 -13.17 3.54
C ASP A 49 30.97 -12.39 4.04
N PRO A 50 31.25 -12.42 5.36
CA PRO A 50 32.43 -11.74 5.91
C PRO A 50 33.75 -12.34 5.40
N GLN A 51 33.73 -13.60 4.94
CA GLN A 51 34.91 -14.33 4.47
C GLN A 51 35.09 -14.25 2.95
N GLU A 52 34.18 -13.60 2.22
CA GLU A 52 34.26 -13.49 0.78
C GLU A 52 35.54 -12.72 0.38
N LYS A 53 36.47 -13.42 -0.31
CA LYS A 53 37.73 -12.85 -0.80
C LYS A 53 37.55 -12.14 -2.16
N LYS A 54 36.64 -11.18 -2.27
CA LYS A 54 36.51 -10.36 -3.45
C LYS A 54 37.37 -9.09 -3.37
N ARG A 55 37.97 -8.71 -4.53
CA ARG A 55 38.71 -7.45 -4.66
C ARG A 55 37.73 -6.26 -4.58
N GLY A 56 38.01 -5.29 -3.72
CA GLY A 56 37.20 -4.10 -3.54
C GLY A 56 36.60 -3.93 -2.15
N ARG A 57 35.74 -2.91 -2.00
CA ARG A 57 35.06 -2.62 -0.72
C ARG A 57 34.06 -3.73 -0.38
N LYS A 58 34.18 -4.30 0.79
CA LYS A 58 33.22 -5.31 1.31
C LYS A 58 31.82 -4.72 1.37
N ARG A 59 30.83 -5.57 0.98
CA ARG A 59 29.42 -5.20 1.04
C ARG A 59 28.98 -5.06 2.49
N LYS A 60 28.25 -3.99 2.80
CA LYS A 60 27.77 -3.70 4.14
C LYS A 60 26.34 -4.21 4.38
N TYR A 61 25.52 -4.23 3.33
CA TYR A 61 24.09 -4.55 3.40
C TYR A 61 23.76 -5.85 2.68
N PRO A 62 22.69 -6.56 3.12
CA PRO A 62 22.14 -7.69 2.39
C PRO A 62 21.77 -7.30 0.95
N LYS A 63 21.78 -8.27 0.06
CA LYS A 63 21.39 -8.10 -1.34
C LYS A 63 20.16 -8.93 -1.63
N LEU A 64 19.20 -8.34 -2.35
CA LEU A 64 18.12 -9.10 -2.96
C LEU A 64 18.74 -10.19 -3.87
N ILE A 65 18.23 -11.41 -3.79
CA ILE A 65 18.69 -12.50 -4.65
C ILE A 65 18.31 -12.21 -6.10
N GLU A 66 19.10 -12.71 -7.05
CA GLU A 66 18.94 -12.41 -8.48
C GLU A 66 17.65 -13.00 -9.08
N THR A 67 17.12 -14.06 -8.45
CA THR A 67 15.87 -14.68 -8.86
C THR A 67 14.62 -13.95 -8.41
N ASN A 68 14.70 -13.03 -7.46
CA ASN A 68 13.56 -12.21 -7.07
C ASN A 68 13.26 -11.15 -8.13
N PRO A 69 11.98 -10.95 -8.47
CA PRO A 69 11.56 -9.82 -9.26
C PRO A 69 11.96 -8.49 -8.58
N LEU A 70 12.27 -7.48 -9.37
CA LEU A 70 12.49 -6.13 -8.85
C LEU A 70 11.15 -5.53 -8.38
N PRO A 71 11.18 -4.61 -7.41
CA PRO A 71 9.95 -3.95 -6.97
C PRO A 71 9.37 -3.08 -8.07
N VAL A 72 8.05 -3.02 -8.12
CA VAL A 72 7.28 -2.22 -9.08
C VAL A 72 6.58 -1.07 -8.39
N LYS A 73 6.33 0.03 -9.12
CA LYS A 73 5.55 1.15 -8.60
C LYS A 73 4.07 0.79 -8.50
N VAL A 74 3.40 1.26 -7.45
CA VAL A 74 1.95 1.04 -7.30
C VAL A 74 1.16 1.65 -8.46
N SER A 75 1.65 2.75 -9.06
CA SER A 75 1.04 3.34 -10.26
C SER A 75 1.12 2.45 -11.49
N GLU A 76 2.17 1.66 -11.63
CA GLU A 76 2.29 0.68 -12.72
C GLU A 76 1.31 -0.48 -12.50
N LEU A 77 1.18 -0.96 -11.27
CA LEU A 77 0.18 -1.97 -10.92
C LEU A 77 -1.24 -1.48 -11.19
N GLY A 78 -1.55 -0.21 -10.85
CA GLY A 78 -2.87 0.38 -11.12
C GLY A 78 -3.22 0.43 -12.61
N LYS A 79 -2.23 0.70 -13.47
CA LYS A 79 -2.42 0.70 -14.93
C LYS A 79 -2.61 -0.70 -15.53
N CYS A 80 -2.11 -1.73 -14.85
CA CYS A 80 -2.20 -3.12 -15.30
C CYS A 80 -3.44 -3.86 -14.79
N VAL A 81 -4.30 -3.21 -13.97
CA VAL A 81 -5.56 -3.82 -13.50
C VAL A 81 -6.50 -3.99 -14.69
N ALA A 82 -6.95 -5.22 -14.92
CA ALA A 82 -7.93 -5.49 -15.98
C ALA A 82 -9.28 -4.85 -15.64
N GLU A 83 -10.03 -4.45 -16.67
CA GLU A 83 -11.31 -3.73 -16.46
C GLU A 83 -12.32 -4.55 -15.65
N GLY A 84 -12.32 -5.88 -15.80
CA GLY A 84 -13.20 -6.78 -15.07
C GLY A 84 -12.80 -7.05 -13.61
N ASP A 85 -11.62 -6.61 -13.18
CA ASP A 85 -11.12 -6.83 -11.81
C ASP A 85 -11.55 -5.70 -10.84
N TRP A 86 -12.09 -4.61 -11.37
CA TRP A 86 -12.53 -3.49 -10.56
C TRP A 86 -13.85 -3.80 -9.85
N GLU A 87 -13.86 -3.73 -8.53
CA GLU A 87 -15.05 -3.84 -7.70
C GLU A 87 -15.76 -2.47 -7.65
N HIS A 88 -17.05 -2.44 -8.00
CA HIS A 88 -17.88 -1.24 -7.85
C HIS A 88 -18.39 -1.16 -6.41
N LEU A 89 -17.98 -0.14 -5.67
CA LEU A 89 -18.22 -0.01 -4.24
C LEU A 89 -19.06 1.23 -3.94
N GLU A 90 -20.22 1.04 -3.32
CA GLU A 90 -20.99 2.13 -2.74
C GLU A 90 -20.46 2.44 -1.34
N ILE A 91 -19.76 3.58 -1.21
CA ILE A 91 -19.10 3.96 0.03
C ILE A 91 -20.09 4.59 1.01
N ARG A 92 -20.91 5.50 0.53
CA ARG A 92 -21.88 6.27 1.31
C ARG A 92 -22.96 6.85 0.42
N ARG A 93 -24.00 7.42 1.06
CA ARG A 93 -24.96 8.30 0.40
C ARG A 93 -24.80 9.72 0.92
N ASP A 94 -24.95 10.69 0.06
CA ASP A 94 -24.95 12.09 0.45
C ASP A 94 -26.32 12.51 1.10
N CYS A 95 -26.43 13.77 1.50
CA CYS A 95 -27.67 14.31 2.08
C CYS A 95 -28.87 14.32 1.12
N LEU A 96 -28.63 14.12 -0.17
CA LEU A 96 -29.63 14.01 -1.24
C LEU A 96 -29.90 12.54 -1.62
N ASP A 97 -29.46 11.60 -0.81
CA ASP A 97 -29.52 10.15 -1.03
C ASP A 97 -28.81 9.63 -2.30
N LYS A 98 -27.84 10.42 -2.82
CA LYS A 98 -27.04 10.02 -3.97
C LYS A 98 -25.88 9.15 -3.51
N PRO A 99 -25.67 7.96 -4.10
CA PRO A 99 -24.56 7.10 -3.74
C PRO A 99 -23.24 7.70 -4.22
N LEU A 100 -22.23 7.70 -3.34
CA LEU A 100 -20.84 7.85 -3.75
C LEU A 100 -20.33 6.47 -4.14
N VAL A 101 -20.21 6.23 -5.43
CA VAL A 101 -19.69 4.99 -5.97
C VAL A 101 -18.27 5.22 -6.45
N ILE A 102 -17.38 4.33 -6.07
CA ILE A 102 -16.00 4.27 -6.55
C ILE A 102 -15.70 2.87 -7.05
N GLU A 103 -14.60 2.72 -7.74
CA GLU A 103 -14.07 1.43 -8.14
C GLU A 103 -12.76 1.20 -7.41
N ALA A 104 -12.57 0.01 -6.87
CA ALA A 104 -11.34 -0.36 -6.19
C ALA A 104 -10.92 -1.81 -6.45
N VAL A 105 -9.65 -2.08 -6.24
CA VAL A 105 -9.08 -3.42 -6.21
C VAL A 105 -8.13 -3.51 -5.04
N SER A 106 -8.05 -4.66 -4.38
CA SER A 106 -7.09 -4.91 -3.31
C SER A 106 -6.22 -6.11 -3.62
N ARG A 107 -4.94 -6.02 -3.25
CA ARG A 107 -3.94 -7.09 -3.43
C ARG A 107 -3.00 -7.15 -2.25
N ARG A 108 -2.48 -8.34 -1.97
CA ARG A 108 -1.42 -8.52 -0.97
C ARG A 108 -0.08 -8.20 -1.62
N VAL A 109 0.75 -7.38 -0.94
CA VAL A 109 2.05 -6.94 -1.42
C VAL A 109 3.04 -6.76 -0.25
N PHE A 110 4.32 -6.66 -0.56
CA PHE A 110 5.36 -6.34 0.41
C PHE A 110 5.94 -4.96 0.09
N PRO A 111 5.84 -3.96 1.01
CA PRO A 111 6.47 -2.66 0.80
C PRO A 111 7.97 -2.79 0.55
N ALA A 112 8.51 -2.02 -0.41
CA ALA A 112 9.89 -2.14 -0.84
C ALA A 112 10.82 -1.05 -0.29
N GLN A 113 10.34 -0.17 0.61
CA GLN A 113 11.18 0.86 1.19
C GLN A 113 12.40 0.24 1.89
N GLY A 114 13.58 0.76 1.56
CA GLY A 114 14.83 0.30 2.16
C GLY A 114 15.36 -1.05 1.65
N TYR A 115 14.73 -1.69 0.66
CA TYR A 115 15.16 -2.99 0.13
C TYR A 115 16.62 -3.01 -0.36
N ARG A 116 17.16 -1.87 -0.86
CA ARG A 116 18.56 -1.76 -1.28
C ARG A 116 19.55 -1.89 -0.12
N LYS A 117 19.06 -1.69 1.11
CA LYS A 117 19.81 -1.93 2.37
C LYS A 117 19.43 -3.26 3.03
N GLY A 118 18.64 -4.10 2.35
CA GLY A 118 18.20 -5.40 2.84
C GLY A 118 17.05 -5.34 3.84
N THR A 119 16.29 -4.24 3.89
CA THR A 119 15.09 -4.16 4.70
C THR A 119 13.96 -4.94 4.04
N ALA A 120 13.41 -5.90 4.78
CA ALA A 120 12.17 -6.60 4.44
C ALA A 120 11.02 -6.05 5.31
N HIS A 121 9.83 -6.03 4.75
CA HIS A 121 8.61 -5.62 5.45
C HIS A 121 7.60 -6.75 5.45
N GLU A 122 6.71 -6.73 6.43
CA GLU A 122 5.56 -7.62 6.47
C GLU A 122 4.62 -7.34 5.30
N GLU A 123 3.87 -8.38 4.94
CA GLU A 123 2.87 -8.31 3.90
C GLU A 123 1.70 -7.41 4.32
N VAL A 124 1.28 -6.52 3.42
CA VAL A 124 0.16 -5.59 3.63
C VAL A 124 -0.82 -5.65 2.47
N TRP A 125 -2.01 -5.12 2.68
CA TRP A 125 -2.91 -4.81 1.58
C TRP A 125 -2.41 -3.57 0.83
N LEU A 126 -2.36 -3.67 -0.50
CA LEU A 126 -2.38 -2.52 -1.41
C LEU A 126 -3.80 -2.39 -1.95
N ILE A 127 -4.43 -1.27 -1.68
CA ILE A 127 -5.74 -0.91 -2.22
C ILE A 127 -5.49 0.15 -3.28
N ILE A 128 -6.05 -0.06 -4.46
CA ILE A 128 -6.01 0.90 -5.56
C ILE A 128 -7.45 1.31 -5.83
N GLU A 129 -7.73 2.58 -5.63
CA GLU A 129 -9.02 3.21 -5.90
C GLU A 129 -8.92 4.00 -7.21
N ARG A 130 -9.94 3.90 -8.05
CA ARG A 130 -10.11 4.81 -9.18
C ARG A 130 -11.44 5.54 -9.10
N ARG A 131 -11.40 6.80 -9.44
CA ARG A 131 -12.57 7.66 -9.52
C ARG A 131 -12.59 8.37 -10.86
N LYS A 132 -13.73 8.32 -11.53
CA LYS A 132 -13.92 9.05 -12.78
C LYS A 132 -14.06 10.56 -12.49
N LYS A 133 -13.27 11.36 -13.17
CA LYS A 133 -13.34 12.82 -13.13
C LYS A 133 -14.40 13.35 -14.10
N ASP A 134 -14.71 14.63 -13.98
CA ASP A 134 -15.68 15.31 -14.87
C ASP A 134 -15.21 15.35 -16.33
N ASP A 135 -13.89 15.33 -16.58
CA ASP A 135 -13.27 15.25 -17.90
C ASP A 135 -13.31 13.85 -18.53
N GLY A 136 -13.81 12.85 -17.77
CA GLY A 136 -13.90 11.46 -18.17
C GLY A 136 -12.65 10.62 -17.89
N GLU A 137 -11.54 11.24 -17.44
CA GLU A 137 -10.35 10.53 -17.02
C GLU A 137 -10.51 9.91 -15.63
N TYR A 138 -9.66 8.94 -15.31
CA TYR A 138 -9.63 8.34 -13.98
C TYR A 138 -8.50 8.92 -13.13
N GLU A 139 -8.85 9.33 -11.90
CA GLU A 139 -7.89 9.59 -10.83
C GLU A 139 -7.65 8.29 -10.07
N LEU A 140 -6.38 7.91 -9.88
CA LEU A 140 -5.99 6.75 -9.10
C LEU A 140 -5.44 7.20 -7.74
N ARG A 141 -5.85 6.49 -6.69
CA ARG A 141 -5.35 6.65 -5.32
C ARG A 141 -4.88 5.32 -4.79
N TYR A 142 -3.90 5.33 -3.91
CA TYR A 142 -3.21 4.14 -3.41
C TYR A 142 -3.15 4.17 -1.91
N PHE A 143 -3.42 3.02 -1.28
CA PHE A 143 -3.43 2.89 0.18
C PHE A 143 -2.75 1.61 0.61
N PHE A 144 -2.04 1.65 1.75
CA PHE A 144 -1.61 0.46 2.46
C PHE A 144 -2.51 0.20 3.67
N SER A 145 -2.69 -1.08 4.00
CA SER A 145 -3.44 -1.49 5.19
C SER A 145 -2.88 -2.79 5.76
N ASN A 146 -2.79 -2.87 7.09
CA ASN A 146 -2.46 -4.09 7.84
C ASN A 146 -3.71 -4.82 8.35
N MET A 147 -4.87 -4.57 7.75
CA MET A 147 -6.11 -5.28 8.09
C MET A 147 -5.97 -6.78 7.85
N PRO A 148 -6.74 -7.61 8.57
CA PRO A 148 -6.76 -9.06 8.39
C PRO A 148 -6.97 -9.47 6.93
N GLN A 149 -6.54 -10.69 6.58
CA GLN A 149 -6.61 -11.19 5.19
C GLN A 149 -8.05 -11.38 4.68
N ASP A 150 -9.00 -11.59 5.59
CA ASP A 150 -10.43 -11.75 5.31
C ASP A 150 -11.20 -10.42 5.26
N MET A 151 -10.51 -9.28 5.45
CA MET A 151 -11.16 -7.96 5.40
C MET A 151 -11.59 -7.62 3.98
N PRO A 152 -12.90 -7.34 3.75
CA PRO A 152 -13.38 -6.94 2.43
C PRO A 152 -12.79 -5.61 1.97
N THR A 153 -12.53 -5.47 0.66
CA THR A 153 -12.06 -4.21 0.04
C THR A 153 -12.96 -3.04 0.42
N LEU A 154 -14.28 -3.24 0.38
CA LEU A 154 -15.27 -2.23 0.73
C LEU A 154 -15.07 -1.64 2.14
N GLU A 155 -14.80 -2.48 3.14
CA GLU A 155 -14.63 -2.02 4.52
C GLU A 155 -13.34 -1.22 4.69
N MET A 156 -12.24 -1.62 4.04
CA MET A 156 -10.98 -0.88 4.07
C MET A 156 -11.13 0.49 3.40
N VAL A 157 -11.81 0.54 2.26
CA VAL A 157 -12.08 1.79 1.54
C VAL A 157 -13.00 2.71 2.36
N ARG A 158 -14.06 2.16 2.97
CA ARG A 158 -14.95 2.94 3.85
C ARG A 158 -14.21 3.58 5.02
N LEU A 159 -13.34 2.83 5.69
CA LEU A 159 -12.51 3.36 6.79
C LEU A 159 -11.67 4.55 6.34
N PHE A 160 -11.07 4.50 5.14
CA PHE A 160 -10.32 5.64 4.63
C PHE A 160 -11.20 6.84 4.35
N HIS A 161 -12.38 6.64 3.79
CA HIS A 161 -13.33 7.72 3.49
C HIS A 161 -14.03 8.30 4.72
N GLU A 162 -14.10 7.58 5.85
CA GLU A 162 -14.62 8.11 7.13
C GLU A 162 -13.79 9.28 7.65
N ARG A 163 -12.49 9.36 7.33
CA ARG A 163 -11.62 10.50 7.68
C ARG A 163 -12.16 11.85 7.16
N PHE A 164 -12.76 11.86 6.00
CA PHE A 164 -13.27 13.08 5.35
C PHE A 164 -14.31 13.83 6.21
N TRP A 165 -15.00 13.12 7.11
CA TRP A 165 -15.99 13.73 8.00
C TRP A 165 -15.37 14.46 9.20
N ILE A 166 -14.18 14.03 9.63
CA ILE A 166 -13.50 14.62 10.78
C ILE A 166 -12.90 15.99 10.40
N GLU A 167 -12.54 16.18 9.13
CA GLU A 167 -11.94 17.42 8.62
C GLU A 167 -12.98 18.51 8.23
N GLN A 168 -14.26 18.16 8.15
CA GLN A 168 -15.35 19.09 7.80
C GLN A 168 -16.28 19.44 8.99
N GLY A 169 -15.97 18.96 10.21
CA GLY A 169 -16.71 19.22 11.43
C GLY A 169 -16.24 20.44 12.20
#